data_109033619fc9ec6d0310f514bc626988
#
_entry.id   109033619fc9ec6d0310f514bc626988
#
_cell.length_a   1.000
_cell.length_b   1.000
_cell.length_c   1.000
_cell.angle_alpha   90.00
_cell.angle_beta   90.00
_cell.angle_gamma   90.00
#
_symmetry.space_group_name_H-M   'P 1'
#
loop_
_entity.id
_entity.type
_entity.pdbx_description
1 polymer ?
#
loop_
_entity_poly.entity_id
_entity_poly.type
_entity_poly.pdbx_seq_one_letter_code
_entity_poly.pdbx_strand_id
1 'polypeptide(L)'
;MGYRSFRDVYHKLAIVLDNGYCFDTFQMMAESSKQKVVPDGIQVNSALVYGYIDKMCGFSYRVLGLTYYEDGDYTLVWPNDEVGLTVRGECFKVFEFVPIENKALLKRYAREIQITNEGYSDENDELLRSLTFLDPFRHYDCPDDILAILYVQGLQSEKIWVRPIEYAGEKEGRRYFLAQLLNEPFSDYGVHYKDQVVLVIDNQDGEDIAICFPHKS
;
A
#
# COMPACT_ATOMS: atom_id res chain seq x y z
N MET A 1 -17.53 -2.31 1.89
CA MET A 1 -17.08 -1.59 0.68
C MET A 1 -15.56 -1.51 0.74
N GLY A 2 -14.83 -2.21 -0.14
CA GLY A 2 -13.36 -2.09 -0.20
C GLY A 2 -12.93 -0.65 -0.54
N TYR A 3 -11.71 -0.26 -0.17
CA TYR A 3 -11.17 1.04 -0.59
C TYR A 3 -11.06 1.10 -2.13
N ARG A 4 -11.31 2.30 -2.70
CA ARG A 4 -11.25 2.53 -4.15
C ARG A 4 -9.82 2.81 -4.63
N SER A 5 -8.99 3.32 -3.72
CA SER A 5 -7.60 3.70 -3.97
C SER A 5 -6.79 3.52 -2.68
N PHE A 6 -5.50 3.21 -2.81
CA PHE A 6 -4.60 3.18 -1.64
C PHE A 6 -4.62 4.51 -0.86
N ARG A 7 -4.91 5.63 -1.54
CA ARG A 7 -5.00 6.96 -0.93
C ARG A 7 -6.15 7.10 0.07
N ASP A 8 -7.14 6.21 0.01
CA ASP A 8 -8.26 6.23 0.96
C ASP A 8 -7.83 5.82 2.37
N VAL A 9 -6.76 5.04 2.48
CA VAL A 9 -6.31 4.41 3.72
C VAL A 9 -4.83 4.62 4.03
N TYR A 10 -4.02 5.05 3.03
CA TYR A 10 -2.60 5.34 3.22
C TYR A 10 -2.40 6.51 4.19
N HIS A 11 -1.57 6.31 5.21
CA HIS A 11 -1.32 7.24 6.31
C HIS A 11 -2.59 7.67 7.08
N LYS A 12 -3.61 6.81 7.09
CA LYS A 12 -4.87 7.08 7.81
C LYS A 12 -5.17 5.99 8.82
N LEU A 13 -5.97 6.38 9.82
CA LEU A 13 -6.61 5.44 10.74
C LEU A 13 -7.91 4.92 10.11
N ALA A 14 -8.20 3.66 10.35
CA ALA A 14 -9.49 3.06 10.01
C ALA A 14 -9.89 2.02 11.04
N ILE A 15 -11.19 1.75 11.12
CA ILE A 15 -11.72 0.53 11.72
C ILE A 15 -11.90 -0.48 10.59
N VAL A 16 -11.34 -1.66 10.78
CA VAL A 16 -11.53 -2.80 9.89
C VAL A 16 -12.54 -3.73 10.52
N LEU A 17 -13.62 -3.98 9.80
CA LEU A 17 -14.72 -4.84 10.24
C LEU A 17 -14.57 -6.24 9.67
N ASP A 18 -14.76 -7.24 10.51
CA ASP A 18 -14.93 -8.61 10.06
C ASP A 18 -16.35 -8.77 9.50
N ASN A 19 -16.48 -9.02 8.22
CA ASN A 19 -17.78 -9.21 7.57
C ASN A 19 -18.25 -10.68 7.59
N GLY A 20 -17.68 -11.50 8.45
CA GLY A 20 -18.08 -12.90 8.66
C GLY A 20 -17.52 -13.91 7.66
N TYR A 21 -16.65 -13.47 6.75
CA TYR A 21 -15.97 -14.39 5.81
C TYR A 21 -14.67 -15.00 6.38
N CYS A 22 -14.06 -14.34 7.33
CA CYS A 22 -12.92 -14.86 8.08
C CYS A 22 -13.36 -14.99 9.53
N PHE A 23 -13.71 -16.18 9.93
CA PHE A 23 -14.14 -16.53 11.29
C PHE A 23 -13.29 -15.81 12.34
N ASP A 24 -13.95 -14.97 13.14
CA ASP A 24 -13.45 -14.46 14.42
C ASP A 24 -11.95 -14.11 14.44
N THR A 25 -11.38 -13.64 13.30
CA THR A 25 -9.95 -13.38 13.20
C THR A 25 -9.49 -12.46 14.32
N PHE A 26 -10.26 -11.43 14.62
CA PHE A 26 -9.93 -10.48 15.68
C PHE A 26 -10.18 -11.09 17.07
N GLN A 27 -11.22 -11.91 17.21
CA GLN A 27 -11.48 -12.65 18.46
C GLN A 27 -10.36 -13.67 18.70
N MET A 28 -9.95 -14.43 17.69
CA MET A 28 -8.82 -15.36 17.79
C MET A 28 -7.50 -14.63 18.10
N MET A 29 -7.27 -13.45 17.54
CA MET A 29 -6.12 -12.60 17.87
C MET A 29 -6.16 -12.18 19.34
N ALA A 30 -7.33 -11.79 19.85
CA ALA A 30 -7.53 -11.44 21.24
C ALA A 30 -7.24 -12.62 22.19
N GLU A 31 -7.70 -13.82 21.82
CA GLU A 31 -7.54 -15.05 22.62
C GLU A 31 -6.13 -15.65 22.53
N SER A 32 -5.46 -15.53 21.37
CA SER A 32 -4.11 -16.06 21.16
C SER A 32 -3.01 -15.17 21.75
N SER A 33 -3.32 -13.93 22.12
CA SER A 33 -2.36 -13.08 22.82
C SER A 33 -1.95 -13.74 24.13
N LYS A 34 -0.64 -13.99 24.32
CA LYS A 34 -0.09 -14.61 25.54
C LYS A 34 -0.38 -13.83 26.82
N GLN A 35 -0.79 -12.59 26.68
CA GLN A 35 -1.35 -11.76 27.73
C GLN A 35 -2.86 -11.87 27.58
N LYS A 36 -3.54 -12.46 28.54
CA LYS A 36 -5.01 -12.42 28.67
C LYS A 36 -5.46 -10.97 28.92
N VAL A 37 -5.40 -10.14 27.91
CA VAL A 37 -5.62 -8.70 28.02
C VAL A 37 -7.08 -8.34 27.74
N VAL A 38 -7.81 -9.20 27.02
CA VAL A 38 -9.24 -9.03 26.84
C VAL A 38 -9.95 -9.76 27.99
N PRO A 39 -10.69 -9.05 28.84
CA PRO A 39 -11.46 -9.68 29.90
C PRO A 39 -12.44 -10.72 29.35
N ASP A 40 -12.64 -11.80 30.05
CA ASP A 40 -13.59 -12.85 29.67
C ASP A 40 -14.98 -12.24 29.43
N GLY A 41 -15.59 -12.58 28.29
CA GLY A 41 -16.93 -12.11 27.89
C GLY A 41 -16.99 -10.81 27.12
N ILE A 42 -15.85 -10.17 26.80
CA ILE A 42 -15.84 -9.02 25.91
C ILE A 42 -15.73 -9.51 24.46
N GLN A 43 -16.65 -9.07 23.61
CA GLN A 43 -16.63 -9.36 22.19
C GLN A 43 -15.72 -8.40 21.45
N VAL A 44 -15.01 -8.93 20.45
CA VAL A 44 -14.18 -8.20 19.50
C VAL A 44 -14.64 -8.59 18.11
N ASN A 45 -15.02 -7.61 17.30
CA ASN A 45 -15.46 -7.83 15.92
C ASN A 45 -14.73 -6.96 14.91
N SER A 46 -13.76 -6.18 15.37
CA SER A 46 -13.09 -5.19 14.53
C SER A 46 -11.71 -4.85 15.08
N ALA A 47 -10.92 -4.13 14.27
CA ALA A 47 -9.61 -3.63 14.68
C ALA A 47 -9.40 -2.18 14.26
N LEU A 48 -8.75 -1.42 15.13
CA LEU A 48 -8.18 -0.12 14.80
C LEU A 48 -6.84 -0.35 14.08
N VAL A 49 -6.71 0.19 12.90
CA VAL A 49 -5.52 0.01 12.06
C VAL A 49 -4.98 1.34 11.54
N TYR A 50 -3.69 1.33 11.18
CA TYR A 50 -3.02 2.39 10.45
C TYR A 50 -2.48 1.83 9.12
N GLY A 51 -2.86 2.44 7.99
CA GLY A 51 -2.46 1.99 6.66
C GLY A 51 -1.10 2.54 6.24
N TYR A 52 -0.25 1.67 5.69
CA TYR A 52 1.06 2.02 5.14
C TYR A 52 1.41 1.12 3.95
N ILE A 53 2.48 1.44 3.21
CA ILE A 53 2.97 0.62 2.11
C ILE A 53 4.30 -0.02 2.52
N ASP A 54 4.35 -1.35 2.48
CA ASP A 54 5.57 -2.14 2.63
C ASP A 54 6.12 -2.44 1.23
N LYS A 55 7.35 -1.99 0.94
CA LYS A 55 7.99 -2.15 -0.38
C LYS A 55 8.07 -3.60 -0.87
N MET A 56 8.09 -4.57 0.06
CA MET A 56 8.20 -6.00 -0.27
C MET A 56 6.85 -6.69 -0.37
N CYS A 57 5.86 -6.20 0.36
CA CYS A 57 4.58 -6.90 0.52
C CYS A 57 3.38 -6.05 0.08
N GLY A 58 3.62 -4.84 -0.40
CA GLY A 58 2.57 -3.92 -0.84
C GLY A 58 1.81 -3.30 0.32
N PHE A 59 0.53 -3.00 0.06
CA PHE A 59 -0.31 -2.33 1.02
C PHE A 59 -0.50 -3.15 2.29
N SER A 60 -0.32 -2.53 3.44
CA SER A 60 -0.26 -3.19 4.76
C SER A 60 -0.91 -2.35 5.83
N TYR A 61 -1.33 -3.00 6.91
CA TYR A 61 -1.99 -2.37 8.04
C TYR A 61 -1.28 -2.72 9.35
N ARG A 62 -0.91 -1.67 10.08
CA ARG A 62 -0.47 -1.81 11.45
C ARG A 62 -1.70 -1.89 12.36
N VAL A 63 -1.89 -2.98 13.05
CA VAL A 63 -2.95 -3.10 14.05
C VAL A 63 -2.54 -2.31 15.30
N LEU A 64 -3.31 -1.30 15.63
CA LEU A 64 -3.09 -0.43 16.81
C LEU A 64 -3.93 -0.85 18.01
N GLY A 65 -4.96 -1.67 17.78
CA GLY A 65 -5.80 -2.19 18.83
C GLY A 65 -6.98 -2.98 18.31
N LEU A 66 -7.62 -3.74 19.18
CA LEU A 66 -8.85 -4.46 18.89
C LEU A 66 -10.04 -3.63 19.37
N THR A 67 -11.11 -3.67 18.61
CA THR A 67 -12.29 -2.85 18.82
C THR A 67 -13.57 -3.70 18.76
N TYR A 68 -14.62 -3.19 19.40
CA TYR A 68 -15.99 -3.61 19.15
C TYR A 68 -16.70 -2.48 18.41
N TYR A 69 -17.25 -2.79 17.26
CA TYR A 69 -17.96 -1.86 16.40
C TYR A 69 -19.43 -2.23 16.32
N GLU A 70 -20.31 -1.26 16.54
CA GLU A 70 -21.76 -1.42 16.48
C GLU A 70 -22.40 -0.08 16.06
N ASP A 71 -23.31 -0.11 15.09
CA ASP A 71 -24.13 1.02 14.66
C ASP A 71 -23.39 2.34 14.31
N GLY A 72 -22.18 2.22 13.83
CA GLY A 72 -21.35 3.39 13.44
C GLY A 72 -20.38 3.85 14.53
N ASP A 73 -20.51 3.34 15.74
CA ASP A 73 -19.63 3.62 16.86
C ASP A 73 -18.64 2.50 17.11
N TYR A 74 -17.49 2.82 17.71
CA TYR A 74 -16.48 1.83 18.06
C TYR A 74 -15.95 2.07 19.48
N THR A 75 -15.68 0.98 20.17
CA THR A 75 -15.03 0.98 21.49
C THR A 75 -13.69 0.28 21.39
N LEU A 76 -12.61 0.94 21.82
CA LEU A 76 -11.30 0.32 21.91
C LEU A 76 -11.29 -0.64 23.12
N VAL A 77 -11.30 -1.93 22.81
CA VAL A 77 -11.33 -3.01 23.80
C VAL A 77 -9.93 -3.34 24.31
N TRP A 78 -8.98 -3.39 23.39
CA TRP A 78 -7.58 -3.68 23.69
C TRP A 78 -6.65 -2.78 22.89
N PRO A 79 -5.95 -1.88 23.54
CA PRO A 79 -4.88 -1.11 22.90
C PRO A 79 -3.66 -2.02 22.71
N ASN A 80 -3.12 -2.06 21.49
CA ASN A 80 -1.90 -2.81 21.23
C ASN A 80 -0.69 -1.92 21.47
N ASP A 81 -0.30 -1.78 22.72
CA ASP A 81 0.84 -0.93 23.12
C ASP A 81 2.20 -1.68 23.02
N GLU A 82 2.21 -3.01 22.79
CA GLU A 82 3.42 -3.83 22.94
C GLU A 82 3.81 -4.65 21.70
N VAL A 83 2.89 -4.96 20.78
CA VAL A 83 3.18 -5.88 19.68
C VAL A 83 2.82 -5.28 18.34
N GLY A 84 3.83 -5.13 17.49
CA GLY A 84 3.65 -4.71 16.11
C GLY A 84 2.99 -5.78 15.24
N LEU A 85 1.69 -6.00 15.42
CA LEU A 85 0.92 -6.86 14.54
C LEU A 85 0.66 -6.14 13.22
N THR A 86 1.04 -6.79 12.13
CA THR A 86 0.81 -6.30 10.77
C THR A 86 -0.08 -7.27 10.02
N VAL A 87 -1.06 -6.74 9.30
CA VAL A 87 -1.91 -7.53 8.41
C VAL A 87 -1.73 -6.99 6.98
N ARG A 88 -1.56 -7.91 6.02
CA ARG A 88 -1.35 -7.56 4.62
C ARG A 88 -2.66 -7.12 3.97
N GLY A 89 -2.59 -6.14 3.05
CA GLY A 89 -3.76 -5.58 2.39
C GLY A 89 -4.58 -6.65 1.65
N GLU A 90 -3.92 -7.62 1.02
CA GLU A 90 -4.59 -8.72 0.34
C GLU A 90 -5.47 -9.58 1.27
N CYS A 91 -5.11 -9.71 2.54
CA CYS A 91 -5.92 -10.41 3.54
C CYS A 91 -7.22 -9.66 3.86
N PHE A 92 -7.28 -8.36 3.57
CA PHE A 92 -8.42 -7.51 3.86
C PHE A 92 -9.34 -7.25 2.65
N LYS A 93 -9.14 -7.91 1.52
CA LYS A 93 -10.05 -7.79 0.36
C LYS A 93 -11.51 -8.11 0.70
N VAL A 94 -11.71 -8.86 1.77
CA VAL A 94 -13.02 -9.27 2.28
C VAL A 94 -13.53 -8.43 3.45
N PHE A 95 -12.73 -7.49 3.96
CA PHE A 95 -13.11 -6.65 5.09
C PHE A 95 -13.72 -5.33 4.65
N GLU A 96 -14.58 -4.78 5.48
CA GLU A 96 -15.07 -3.42 5.32
C GLU A 96 -14.17 -2.45 6.08
N PHE A 97 -13.85 -1.31 5.44
CA PHE A 97 -13.05 -0.23 6.01
C PHE A 97 -13.92 0.96 6.33
N VAL A 98 -13.85 1.41 7.57
CA VAL A 98 -14.46 2.65 8.02
C VAL A 98 -13.33 3.63 8.37
N PRO A 99 -12.98 4.57 7.47
CA PRO A 99 -11.98 5.60 7.77
C PRO A 99 -12.43 6.42 9.00
N ILE A 100 -11.49 6.72 9.89
CA ILE A 100 -11.77 7.51 11.08
C ILE A 100 -10.82 8.71 11.17
N GLU A 101 -11.38 9.87 11.51
CA GLU A 101 -10.63 11.08 11.84
C GLU A 101 -10.68 11.31 13.34
N ASN A 102 -9.69 10.82 14.06
CA ASN A 102 -9.62 10.93 15.51
C ASN A 102 -8.25 11.43 15.97
N LYS A 103 -8.16 12.73 16.25
CA LYS A 103 -6.93 13.39 16.69
C LYS A 103 -6.38 12.82 18.01
N ALA A 104 -7.23 12.36 18.89
CA ALA A 104 -6.82 11.80 20.17
C ALA A 104 -6.13 10.44 19.96
N LEU A 105 -6.65 9.61 19.06
CA LEU A 105 -6.01 8.33 18.68
C LEU A 105 -4.70 8.57 17.92
N LEU A 106 -4.66 9.50 16.99
CA LEU A 106 -3.41 9.87 16.30
C LEU A 106 -2.33 10.30 17.31
N LYS A 107 -2.69 11.09 18.30
CA LYS A 107 -1.76 11.49 19.37
C LYS A 107 -1.36 10.30 20.26
N ARG A 108 -2.30 9.43 20.60
CA ARG A 108 -2.04 8.24 21.41
C ARG A 108 -1.02 7.32 20.74
N TYR A 109 -1.20 7.03 19.46
CA TYR A 109 -0.38 6.11 18.69
C TYR A 109 0.72 6.79 17.86
N ALA A 110 1.07 8.04 18.18
CA ALA A 110 2.04 8.83 17.41
C ALA A 110 3.40 8.13 17.27
N ARG A 111 3.85 7.44 18.33
CA ARG A 111 5.11 6.71 18.33
C ARG A 111 5.09 5.50 17.39
N GLU A 112 4.04 4.70 17.45
CA GLU A 112 3.84 3.50 16.62
C GLU A 112 3.70 3.89 15.15
N ILE A 113 2.98 4.98 14.87
CA ILE A 113 2.82 5.56 13.54
C ILE A 113 4.17 6.06 13.02
N GLN A 114 4.94 6.78 13.83
CA GLN A 114 6.27 7.27 13.47
C GLN A 114 7.22 6.10 13.14
N ILE A 115 7.31 5.10 14.01
CA ILE A 115 8.15 3.90 13.78
C ILE A 115 7.72 3.19 12.48
N THR A 116 6.43 3.10 12.23
CA THR A 116 5.92 2.48 10.99
C THR A 116 6.34 3.29 9.77
N ASN A 117 6.16 4.61 9.79
CA ASN A 117 6.54 5.46 8.66
C ASN A 117 8.05 5.42 8.39
N GLU A 118 8.87 5.62 9.43
CA GLU A 118 10.34 5.59 9.31
C GLU A 118 10.88 4.22 8.87
N GLY A 119 10.17 3.12 9.20
CA GLY A 119 10.56 1.77 8.85
C GLY A 119 10.21 1.35 7.43
N TYR A 120 9.23 2.00 6.79
CA TYR A 120 8.66 1.57 5.52
C TYR A 120 8.63 2.63 4.41
N SER A 121 9.03 3.87 4.70
CA SER A 121 9.19 4.91 3.68
C SER A 121 10.30 5.89 4.02
N ASP A 122 10.88 6.45 2.98
CA ASP A 122 11.79 7.59 3.03
C ASP A 122 11.20 8.78 2.25
N GLU A 123 11.90 9.91 2.22
CA GLU A 123 11.43 11.13 1.55
C GLU A 123 11.19 10.91 0.05
N ASN A 124 11.99 10.07 -0.59
CA ASN A 124 11.83 9.76 -2.01
C ASN A 124 10.59 8.87 -2.25
N ASP A 125 10.33 7.89 -1.38
CA ASP A 125 9.10 7.08 -1.45
C ASP A 125 7.86 7.95 -1.31
N GLU A 126 7.86 8.86 -0.34
CA GLU A 126 6.74 9.79 -0.13
C GLU A 126 6.54 10.71 -1.35
N LEU A 127 7.62 11.21 -1.94
CA LEU A 127 7.57 11.98 -3.17
C LEU A 127 6.92 11.15 -4.29
N LEU A 128 7.42 9.95 -4.58
CA LEU A 128 6.90 9.09 -5.65
C LEU A 128 5.44 8.70 -5.42
N ARG A 129 5.05 8.42 -4.17
CA ARG A 129 3.67 8.12 -3.80
C ARG A 129 2.76 9.35 -3.91
N SER A 130 3.27 10.57 -3.73
CA SER A 130 2.49 11.80 -3.87
C SER A 130 2.10 12.13 -5.32
N LEU A 131 2.79 11.58 -6.33
CA LEU A 131 2.58 11.85 -7.74
C LEU A 131 1.29 11.20 -8.25
N THR A 132 0.19 11.96 -8.26
CA THR A 132 -1.16 11.46 -8.60
C THR A 132 -1.31 11.03 -10.06
N PHE A 133 -0.52 11.56 -10.97
CA PHE A 133 -0.53 11.16 -12.38
C PHE A 133 0.00 9.72 -12.60
N LEU A 134 0.63 9.10 -11.60
CA LEU A 134 1.00 7.69 -11.62
C LEU A 134 -0.15 6.76 -11.24
N ASP A 135 -1.20 7.26 -10.58
CA ASP A 135 -2.27 6.44 -10.01
C ASP A 135 -2.98 5.51 -11.01
N PRO A 136 -3.23 5.93 -12.29
CA PRO A 136 -3.85 5.05 -13.27
C PRO A 136 -3.03 3.80 -13.62
N PHE A 137 -1.73 3.83 -13.35
CA PHE A 137 -0.79 2.77 -13.71
C PHE A 137 -0.37 1.91 -12.52
N ARG A 138 -0.73 2.31 -11.28
CA ARG A 138 -0.33 1.62 -10.06
C ARG A 138 -1.01 0.26 -9.92
N HIS A 139 -0.25 -0.70 -9.42
CA HIS A 139 -0.82 -1.98 -9.01
C HIS A 139 -1.73 -1.77 -7.78
N TYR A 140 -2.88 -2.43 -7.78
CA TYR A 140 -3.88 -2.26 -6.72
C TYR A 140 -3.35 -2.61 -5.32
N ASP A 141 -2.66 -3.74 -5.19
CA ASP A 141 -2.12 -4.21 -3.89
C ASP A 141 -0.70 -3.71 -3.62
N CYS A 142 0.04 -3.34 -4.65
CA CYS A 142 1.43 -2.84 -4.57
C CYS A 142 1.53 -1.47 -5.23
N PRO A 143 1.06 -0.39 -4.58
CA PRO A 143 0.94 0.93 -5.22
C PRO A 143 2.25 1.56 -5.69
N ASP A 144 3.39 1.05 -5.24
CA ASP A 144 4.70 1.47 -5.72
C ASP A 144 5.06 0.86 -7.09
N ASP A 145 4.31 -0.16 -7.54
CA ASP A 145 4.53 -0.84 -8.81
C ASP A 145 3.66 -0.25 -9.90
N ILE A 146 4.25 0.03 -11.06
CA ILE A 146 3.64 0.69 -12.21
C ILE A 146 3.59 -0.28 -13.38
N LEU A 147 2.41 -0.43 -14.00
CA LEU A 147 2.28 -1.16 -15.25
C LEU A 147 2.69 -0.24 -16.40
N ALA A 148 3.74 -0.60 -17.12
CA ALA A 148 4.27 0.15 -18.27
C ALA A 148 4.33 -0.71 -19.53
N ILE A 149 4.53 -0.07 -20.66
CA ILE A 149 4.80 -0.72 -21.94
C ILE A 149 6.31 -0.69 -22.18
N LEU A 150 6.96 -1.85 -22.18
CA LEU A 150 8.37 -1.96 -22.59
C LEU A 150 8.48 -1.83 -24.10
N TYR A 151 9.25 -0.85 -24.54
CA TYR A 151 9.41 -0.53 -25.95
C TYR A 151 10.87 -0.54 -26.36
N VAL A 152 11.16 -1.31 -27.42
CA VAL A 152 12.43 -1.29 -28.14
C VAL A 152 12.13 -1.28 -29.64
N GLN A 153 12.76 -0.41 -30.37
CA GLN A 153 12.53 -0.29 -31.81
C GLN A 153 12.83 -1.62 -32.54
N GLY A 154 11.87 -2.07 -33.33
CA GLY A 154 11.99 -3.32 -34.10
C GLY A 154 11.50 -4.57 -33.35
N LEU A 155 11.11 -4.47 -32.09
CA LEU A 155 10.48 -5.53 -31.34
C LEU A 155 9.00 -5.23 -31.07
N GLN A 156 8.21 -6.26 -30.87
CA GLN A 156 6.83 -6.11 -30.41
C GLN A 156 6.84 -5.63 -28.97
N SER A 157 6.15 -4.54 -28.65
CA SER A 157 6.03 -4.05 -27.27
C SER A 157 5.26 -5.01 -26.36
N GLU A 158 5.62 -5.05 -25.07
CA GLU A 158 4.90 -5.84 -24.06
C GLU A 158 4.62 -5.05 -22.79
N LYS A 159 3.61 -5.49 -22.03
CA LYS A 159 3.31 -4.91 -20.72
C LYS A 159 4.23 -5.52 -19.68
N ILE A 160 4.81 -4.67 -18.84
CA ILE A 160 5.77 -5.05 -17.82
C ILE A 160 5.55 -4.26 -16.54
N TRP A 161 5.83 -4.85 -15.40
CA TRP A 161 5.80 -4.16 -14.13
C TRP A 161 7.16 -3.53 -13.85
N VAL A 162 7.16 -2.26 -13.45
CA VAL A 162 8.35 -1.51 -13.03
C VAL A 162 8.09 -0.80 -11.71
N ARG A 163 9.13 -0.60 -10.92
CA ARG A 163 9.10 0.23 -9.72
C ARG A 163 9.93 1.47 -9.93
N PRO A 164 9.33 2.68 -9.92
CA PRO A 164 10.08 3.93 -9.92
C PRO A 164 11.04 3.98 -8.74
N ILE A 165 12.28 4.38 -8.99
CA ILE A 165 13.34 4.56 -8.01
C ILE A 165 13.56 6.05 -7.75
N GLU A 166 13.50 6.85 -8.82
CA GLU A 166 13.79 8.28 -8.77
C GLU A 166 12.95 9.03 -9.80
N TYR A 167 12.44 10.19 -9.42
CA TYR A 167 11.81 11.12 -10.35
C TYR A 167 12.86 12.05 -10.94
N ALA A 168 13.21 11.87 -12.21
CA ALA A 168 14.24 12.65 -12.90
C ALA A 168 13.74 14.01 -13.43
N GLY A 169 12.44 14.30 -13.27
CA GLY A 169 11.85 15.58 -13.65
C GLY A 169 10.99 15.52 -14.91
N GLU A 170 10.63 16.70 -15.43
CA GLU A 170 9.77 16.86 -16.59
C GLU A 170 10.49 17.62 -17.69
N LYS A 171 10.36 17.17 -18.92
CA LYS A 171 10.85 17.84 -20.13
C LYS A 171 9.88 17.66 -21.28
N GLU A 172 9.51 18.77 -21.93
CA GLU A 172 8.61 18.77 -23.11
C GLU A 172 7.28 18.09 -22.86
N GLY A 173 6.71 18.26 -21.64
CA GLY A 173 5.45 17.63 -21.22
C GLY A 173 5.54 16.16 -20.87
N ARG A 174 6.74 15.57 -20.93
CA ARG A 174 7.00 14.18 -20.52
C ARG A 174 7.67 14.13 -19.16
N ARG A 175 7.26 13.17 -18.32
CA ARG A 175 7.80 12.96 -16.99
C ARG A 175 8.67 11.72 -16.98
N TYR A 176 9.89 11.86 -16.49
CA TYR A 176 10.94 10.85 -16.56
C TYR A 176 11.27 10.30 -15.19
N PHE A 177 11.48 8.99 -15.14
CA PHE A 177 11.89 8.29 -13.94
C PHE A 177 13.00 7.29 -14.24
N LEU A 178 13.89 7.09 -13.29
CA LEU A 178 14.64 5.86 -13.19
C LEU A 178 13.75 4.82 -12.51
N ALA A 179 13.64 3.63 -13.09
CA ALA A 179 12.82 2.55 -12.56
C ALA A 179 13.54 1.20 -12.66
N GLN A 180 13.06 0.21 -11.90
CA GLN A 180 13.58 -1.17 -11.91
C GLN A 180 12.51 -2.10 -12.46
N LEU A 181 12.92 -3.05 -13.32
CA LEU A 181 12.05 -4.12 -13.79
C LEU A 181 11.69 -5.11 -12.66
N LEU A 182 10.40 -5.43 -12.55
CA LEU A 182 9.87 -6.33 -11.51
C LEU A 182 9.54 -7.73 -12.01
N ASN A 183 9.58 -7.96 -13.31
CA ASN A 183 9.45 -9.29 -13.92
C ASN A 183 10.36 -9.40 -15.14
N GLU A 184 10.67 -10.66 -15.53
CA GLU A 184 11.44 -10.96 -16.72
C GLU A 184 10.60 -10.68 -17.96
N PRO A 185 11.12 -9.95 -18.99
CA PRO A 185 10.48 -9.83 -20.28
C PRO A 185 10.35 -11.17 -21.02
N PHE A 186 9.30 -11.32 -21.86
CA PHE A 186 9.11 -12.54 -22.66
C PHE A 186 10.12 -12.65 -23.81
N SER A 187 10.56 -11.51 -24.36
CA SER A 187 11.52 -11.44 -25.46
C SER A 187 12.81 -10.79 -25.00
N ASP A 188 13.87 -10.97 -25.76
CA ASP A 188 15.16 -10.34 -25.49
C ASP A 188 15.11 -8.86 -25.90
N TYR A 189 14.86 -8.00 -24.92
CA TYR A 189 14.89 -6.53 -25.05
C TYR A 189 16.26 -5.95 -24.64
N GLY A 190 17.23 -6.81 -24.29
CA GLY A 190 18.53 -6.39 -23.75
C GLY A 190 18.44 -5.90 -22.30
N VAL A 191 17.38 -6.24 -21.59
CA VAL A 191 17.17 -5.99 -20.15
C VAL A 191 16.48 -7.18 -19.50
N HIS A 192 16.77 -7.40 -18.21
CA HIS A 192 16.33 -8.54 -17.42
C HIS A 192 15.68 -8.09 -16.10
N TYR A 193 15.08 -9.03 -15.40
CA TYR A 193 14.55 -8.81 -14.06
C TYR A 193 15.56 -8.11 -13.16
N LYS A 194 15.14 -7.05 -12.49
CA LYS A 194 15.95 -6.13 -11.66
C LYS A 194 16.84 -5.14 -12.40
N ASP A 195 16.91 -5.19 -13.71
CA ASP A 195 17.63 -4.15 -14.45
C ASP A 195 16.93 -2.80 -14.34
N GLN A 196 17.72 -1.75 -14.47
CA GLN A 196 17.22 -0.38 -14.50
C GLN A 196 16.73 -0.03 -15.91
N VAL A 197 15.62 0.69 -15.94
CA VAL A 197 14.99 1.21 -17.15
C VAL A 197 14.63 2.67 -16.96
N VAL A 198 14.47 3.39 -18.07
CA VAL A 198 13.87 4.73 -18.05
C VAL A 198 12.37 4.57 -18.22
N LEU A 199 11.58 4.95 -17.20
CA LEU A 199 10.13 5.04 -17.30
C LEU A 199 9.75 6.48 -17.70
N VAL A 200 8.86 6.60 -18.67
CA VAL A 200 8.33 7.88 -19.17
C VAL A 200 6.81 7.85 -19.05
N ILE A 201 6.24 8.86 -18.42
CA ILE A 201 4.82 9.15 -18.54
C ILE A 201 4.64 10.23 -19.60
N ASP A 202 4.03 9.85 -20.72
CA ASP A 202 3.78 10.70 -21.88
C ASP A 202 2.28 10.91 -22.05
N ASN A 203 1.87 12.08 -22.50
CA ASN A 203 0.47 12.34 -22.84
C ASN A 203 0.30 12.23 -24.34
N GLN A 204 -0.47 11.26 -24.79
CA GLN A 204 -0.80 11.06 -26.19
C GLN A 204 -2.30 11.24 -26.39
N ASP A 205 -2.67 12.24 -27.18
CA ASP A 205 -4.07 12.54 -27.51
C ASP A 205 -4.99 12.75 -26.29
N GLY A 206 -4.43 13.26 -25.17
CA GLY A 206 -5.16 13.51 -23.93
C GLY A 206 -5.20 12.35 -22.96
N GLU A 207 -4.59 11.22 -23.28
CA GLU A 207 -4.43 10.07 -22.40
C GLU A 207 -2.97 9.92 -21.96
N ASP A 208 -2.74 9.77 -20.66
CA ASP A 208 -1.42 9.46 -20.13
C ASP A 208 -1.10 7.98 -20.40
N ILE A 209 0.12 7.72 -20.89
CA ILE A 209 0.64 6.38 -21.11
C ILE A 209 1.98 6.21 -20.37
N ALA A 210 2.21 5.03 -19.81
CA ALA A 210 3.46 4.66 -19.16
C ALA A 210 4.28 3.79 -20.13
N ILE A 211 5.45 4.28 -20.53
CA ILE A 211 6.36 3.56 -21.45
C ILE A 211 7.71 3.43 -20.76
N CYS A 212 8.35 2.27 -20.87
CA CYS A 212 9.71 2.11 -20.39
C CYS A 212 10.67 1.68 -21.52
N PHE A 213 11.91 2.11 -21.38
CA PHE A 213 12.99 1.88 -22.32
C PHE A 213 14.18 1.29 -21.56
N PRO A 214 14.98 0.40 -22.20
CA PRO A 214 16.26 -0.02 -21.65
C PRO A 214 17.13 1.18 -21.29
N HIS A 215 17.63 1.19 -20.04
CA HIS A 215 18.60 2.20 -19.63
C HIS A 215 19.98 1.78 -20.16
N LYS A 216 20.50 2.51 -21.16
CA LYS A 216 21.88 2.32 -21.60
C LYS A 216 22.79 3.09 -20.66
N SER A 217 23.52 2.35 -19.82
CA SER A 217 24.63 2.87 -19.01
C SER A 217 25.81 3.36 -19.90
#